data_aaf15312a406afc7580b5a3f94f28b61
#
_entry.id   aaf15312a406afc7580b5a3f94f28b61
#
_cell.length_a   1.000
_cell.length_b   1.000
_cell.length_c   1.000
_cell.angle_alpha   90.00
_cell.angle_beta   90.00
_cell.angle_gamma   90.00
#
_symmetry.space_group_name_H-M   'P 1'
#
loop_
_entity.id
_entity.type
_entity.pdbx_description
1 polymer ?
#
loop_
_entity_poly.entity_id
_entity_poly.type
_entity_poly.pdbx_seq_one_letter_code
_entity_poly.pdbx_strand_id
1 'polypeptide(L)'
;MNAIEVKNITKKYKGFTLDNVSLTLEGGCIMGLIGENGAGKSTVIKTILGGVCLDSGDVKIFGKKVSADLKQDIGVVLDEVGIPTEFTVQEVERVMRSTYANWSEDIFFDYVEQFGLPLKKKFRTFSKGMKMKLGMAIALSHNAKLLILDEPTSGLDPVVREEIIDILNEFTRDESHSVLISSHIVSDLEKICDYIAFMHKGKLMLCEEKDRLLEQYGLMNTTEAILKELDSSAVISKKVGKWGVEALVDREKIPHTFDVKPISIEELFVFMVKEGK
;
A
#
# COMPACT_ATOMS: atom_id res chain seq x y z
N MET A 1 7.82 -3.27 -17.81
CA MET A 1 7.44 -4.68 -17.42
C MET A 1 6.72 -4.58 -16.11
N ASN A 2 5.60 -5.33 -15.90
CA ASN A 2 4.87 -5.24 -14.64
C ASN A 2 5.65 -5.91 -13.49
N ALA A 3 5.75 -5.22 -12.36
CA ALA A 3 6.33 -5.77 -11.14
C ALA A 3 5.38 -6.80 -10.50
N ILE A 4 4.07 -6.49 -10.44
CA ILE A 4 3.04 -7.39 -9.91
C ILE A 4 1.86 -7.44 -10.88
N GLU A 5 1.33 -8.62 -11.15
CA GLU A 5 0.05 -8.85 -11.83
C GLU A 5 -0.80 -9.77 -10.97
N VAL A 6 -1.96 -9.27 -10.56
CA VAL A 6 -2.99 -10.02 -9.85
C VAL A 6 -4.23 -10.08 -10.71
N LYS A 7 -4.73 -11.29 -11.02
CA LYS A 7 -5.87 -11.51 -11.91
C LYS A 7 -6.96 -12.32 -11.23
N ASN A 8 -8.10 -11.69 -10.98
CA ASN A 8 -9.35 -12.29 -10.51
C ASN A 8 -9.16 -13.21 -9.28
N ILE A 9 -8.30 -12.80 -8.34
CA ILE A 9 -8.04 -13.60 -7.16
C ILE A 9 -9.25 -13.62 -6.25
N THR A 10 -9.61 -14.83 -5.80
CA THR A 10 -10.67 -15.06 -4.84
C THR A 10 -10.16 -15.98 -3.74
N LYS A 11 -10.50 -15.62 -2.48
CA LYS A 11 -10.22 -16.45 -1.31
C LYS A 11 -11.33 -16.32 -0.30
N LYS A 12 -11.94 -17.46 0.05
CA LYS A 12 -13.03 -17.54 1.03
C LYS A 12 -12.49 -17.97 2.39
N TYR A 13 -12.88 -17.24 3.42
CA TYR A 13 -12.68 -17.58 4.82
C TYR A 13 -14.03 -17.60 5.53
N LYS A 14 -14.08 -18.16 6.74
CA LYS A 14 -15.28 -18.07 7.58
C LYS A 14 -15.50 -16.60 7.98
N GLY A 15 -16.53 -15.98 7.44
CA GLY A 15 -16.89 -14.57 7.75
C GLY A 15 -16.21 -13.49 6.90
N PHE A 16 -15.33 -13.86 5.96
CA PHE A 16 -14.69 -12.90 5.05
C PHE A 16 -14.40 -13.55 3.68
N THR A 17 -14.57 -12.78 2.62
CA THR A 17 -14.17 -13.22 1.27
C THR A 17 -13.38 -12.12 0.58
N LEU A 18 -12.20 -12.47 0.11
CA LEU A 18 -11.51 -11.70 -0.92
C LEU A 18 -12.15 -12.08 -2.25
N ASP A 19 -12.78 -11.12 -2.94
CA ASP A 19 -13.70 -11.38 -4.04
C ASP A 19 -13.23 -10.73 -5.33
N ASN A 20 -12.76 -11.55 -6.27
CA ASN A 20 -12.44 -11.16 -7.65
C ASN A 20 -11.52 -9.92 -7.76
N VAL A 21 -10.46 -9.88 -6.97
CA VAL A 21 -9.51 -8.76 -6.94
C VAL A 21 -8.53 -8.88 -8.10
N SER A 22 -8.37 -7.79 -8.87
CA SER A 22 -7.39 -7.66 -9.95
C SER A 22 -6.69 -6.33 -9.85
N LEU A 23 -5.35 -6.33 -9.82
CA LEU A 23 -4.53 -5.12 -9.84
C LEU A 23 -3.21 -5.39 -10.57
N THR A 24 -2.62 -4.33 -11.09
CA THR A 24 -1.31 -4.39 -11.76
C THR A 24 -0.44 -3.26 -11.23
N LEU A 25 0.74 -3.60 -10.71
CA LEU A 25 1.80 -2.66 -10.37
C LEU A 25 2.81 -2.64 -11.52
N GLU A 26 2.96 -1.51 -12.15
CA GLU A 26 3.98 -1.30 -13.17
C GLU A 26 5.39 -1.26 -12.57
N GLY A 27 6.39 -1.63 -13.37
CA GLY A 27 7.78 -1.51 -12.95
C GLY A 27 8.18 -0.06 -12.78
N GLY A 28 8.96 0.26 -11.75
CA GLY A 28 9.41 1.62 -11.45
C GLY A 28 8.43 2.45 -10.61
N CYS A 29 7.28 1.91 -10.22
CA CYS A 29 6.22 2.65 -9.55
C CYS A 29 5.99 2.23 -8.10
N ILE A 30 5.38 3.14 -7.34
CA ILE A 30 4.86 2.90 -6.00
C ILE A 30 3.33 2.80 -6.04
N MET A 31 2.78 1.67 -5.60
CA MET A 31 1.33 1.50 -5.45
C MET A 31 0.91 1.47 -3.99
N GLY A 32 -0.03 2.33 -3.63
CA GLY A 32 -0.69 2.37 -2.32
C GLY A 32 -1.96 1.52 -2.31
N LEU A 33 -2.00 0.51 -1.43
CA LEU A 33 -3.18 -0.31 -1.18
C LEU A 33 -3.92 0.25 0.04
N ILE A 34 -4.96 1.03 -0.18
CA ILE A 34 -5.72 1.76 0.84
C ILE A 34 -6.99 0.99 1.23
N GLY A 35 -7.31 0.96 2.51
CA GLY A 35 -8.55 0.36 3.00
C GLY A 35 -8.62 0.33 4.52
N GLU A 36 -9.84 0.21 5.04
CA GLU A 36 -10.09 0.05 6.48
C GLU A 36 -9.43 -1.23 7.02
N ASN A 37 -9.30 -1.32 8.34
CA ASN A 37 -8.89 -2.58 8.98
C ASN A 37 -9.91 -3.68 8.66
N GLY A 38 -9.42 -4.84 8.23
CA GLY A 38 -10.27 -5.94 7.77
C GLY A 38 -10.75 -5.82 6.31
N ALA A 39 -10.35 -4.79 5.55
CA ALA A 39 -10.71 -4.66 4.13
C ALA A 39 -10.11 -5.74 3.22
N GLY A 40 -9.06 -6.46 3.69
CA GLY A 40 -8.42 -7.55 2.95
C GLY A 40 -7.00 -7.23 2.41
N LYS A 41 -6.43 -6.07 2.74
CA LYS A 41 -5.09 -5.64 2.29
C LYS A 41 -4.00 -6.69 2.57
N SER A 42 -3.87 -7.10 3.83
CA SER A 42 -2.88 -8.13 4.23
C SER A 42 -3.17 -9.50 3.58
N THR A 43 -4.43 -9.81 3.25
CA THR A 43 -4.78 -11.02 2.51
C THR A 43 -4.28 -10.95 1.07
N VAL A 44 -4.45 -9.82 0.40
CA VAL A 44 -3.88 -9.57 -0.93
C VAL A 44 -2.37 -9.71 -0.90
N ILE A 45 -1.69 -9.04 0.03
CA ILE A 45 -0.23 -9.11 0.21
C ILE A 45 0.24 -10.56 0.44
N LYS A 46 -0.37 -11.28 1.39
CA LYS A 46 -0.03 -12.69 1.66
C LYS A 46 -0.26 -13.59 0.46
N THR A 47 -1.29 -13.29 -0.35
CA THR A 47 -1.56 -14.00 -1.61
C THR A 47 -0.47 -13.74 -2.64
N ILE A 48 -0.08 -12.48 -2.82
CA ILE A 48 1.01 -12.10 -3.73
C ILE A 48 2.32 -12.79 -3.34
N LEU A 49 2.61 -12.91 -2.06
CA LEU A 49 3.80 -13.61 -1.53
C LEU A 49 3.70 -15.15 -1.58
N GLY A 50 2.58 -15.70 -2.06
CA GLY A 50 2.33 -17.15 -2.11
C GLY A 50 2.13 -17.79 -0.74
N GLY A 51 1.82 -17.01 0.29
CA GLY A 51 1.53 -17.49 1.64
C GLY A 51 0.08 -17.97 1.83
N VAL A 52 -0.80 -17.74 0.84
CA VAL A 52 -2.21 -18.12 0.87
C VAL A 52 -2.55 -18.89 -0.41
N CYS A 53 -3.13 -20.10 -0.28
CA CYS A 53 -3.70 -20.82 -1.39
C CYS A 53 -5.00 -20.16 -1.85
N LEU A 54 -5.07 -19.74 -3.12
CA LEU A 54 -6.26 -19.17 -3.74
C LEU A 54 -7.32 -20.22 -4.03
N ASP A 55 -8.58 -19.79 -3.99
CA ASP A 55 -9.70 -20.59 -4.50
C ASP A 55 -9.83 -20.40 -6.03
N SER A 56 -9.49 -19.21 -6.55
CA SER A 56 -9.39 -18.93 -7.99
C SER A 56 -8.49 -17.72 -8.25
N GLY A 57 -8.11 -17.54 -9.52
CA GLY A 57 -7.27 -16.43 -9.97
C GLY A 57 -5.79 -16.81 -10.10
N ASP A 58 -4.96 -15.84 -10.50
CA ASP A 58 -3.52 -16.01 -10.72
C ASP A 58 -2.74 -14.80 -10.24
N VAL A 59 -1.51 -15.03 -9.81
CA VAL A 59 -0.57 -13.98 -9.39
C VAL A 59 0.77 -14.21 -10.07
N LYS A 60 1.32 -13.14 -10.62
CA LYS A 60 2.67 -13.11 -11.17
C LYS A 60 3.45 -11.94 -10.60
N ILE A 61 4.73 -12.17 -10.36
CA ILE A 61 5.71 -11.15 -10.02
C ILE A 61 6.79 -11.18 -11.09
N PHE A 62 7.09 -10.03 -11.71
CA PHE A 62 7.98 -9.94 -12.86
C PHE A 62 7.63 -10.95 -13.99
N GLY A 63 6.32 -11.14 -14.24
CA GLY A 63 5.79 -12.07 -15.22
C GLY A 63 5.90 -13.54 -14.87
N LYS A 64 6.44 -13.93 -13.70
CA LYS A 64 6.67 -15.29 -13.23
C LYS A 64 5.74 -15.66 -12.07
N LYS A 65 5.44 -16.94 -11.92
CA LYS A 65 4.81 -17.44 -10.69
C LYS A 65 5.77 -17.37 -9.52
N VAL A 66 5.22 -17.12 -8.33
CA VAL A 66 6.02 -17.00 -7.10
C VAL A 66 6.77 -18.29 -6.81
N SER A 67 8.08 -18.21 -6.64
CA SER A 67 8.98 -19.31 -6.30
C SER A 67 9.98 -18.88 -5.22
N ALA A 68 10.71 -19.83 -4.66
CA ALA A 68 11.76 -19.52 -3.68
C ALA A 68 12.84 -18.60 -4.28
N ASP A 69 13.26 -18.88 -5.53
CA ASP A 69 14.27 -18.07 -6.22
C ASP A 69 13.79 -16.64 -6.47
N LEU A 70 12.50 -16.48 -6.85
CA LEU A 70 11.93 -15.17 -7.09
C LEU A 70 11.85 -14.32 -5.80
N LYS A 71 11.68 -14.97 -4.64
CA LYS A 71 11.67 -14.30 -3.34
C LYS A 71 13.02 -13.67 -2.96
N GLN A 72 14.10 -14.07 -3.61
CA GLN A 72 15.40 -13.42 -3.43
C GLN A 72 15.42 -11.97 -3.94
N ASP A 73 14.55 -11.62 -4.90
CA ASP A 73 14.42 -10.28 -5.44
C ASP A 73 13.32 -9.44 -4.74
N ILE A 74 12.72 -9.96 -3.65
CA ILE A 74 11.58 -9.31 -2.97
C ILE A 74 11.92 -9.00 -1.52
N GLY A 75 11.96 -7.72 -1.17
CA GLY A 75 12.04 -7.26 0.21
C GLY A 75 10.64 -7.19 0.83
N VAL A 76 10.46 -7.80 1.99
CA VAL A 76 9.15 -7.90 2.66
C VAL A 76 9.22 -7.34 4.08
N VAL A 77 8.32 -6.43 4.40
CA VAL A 77 8.10 -5.96 5.78
C VAL A 77 6.61 -6.08 6.09
N LEU A 78 6.26 -6.96 6.99
CA LEU A 78 4.89 -7.14 7.47
C LEU A 78 4.67 -6.35 8.76
N ASP A 79 3.41 -6.06 9.10
CA ASP A 79 3.03 -5.36 10.35
C ASP A 79 3.63 -6.06 11.60
N GLU A 80 3.66 -7.40 11.59
CA GLU A 80 4.45 -8.18 12.53
C GLU A 80 5.74 -8.65 11.84
N VAL A 81 6.85 -8.02 12.19
CA VAL A 81 8.17 -8.43 11.70
C VAL A 81 8.53 -9.78 12.33
N GLY A 82 8.54 -10.83 11.53
CA GLY A 82 8.65 -12.23 11.94
C GLY A 82 10.05 -12.65 12.45
N ILE A 83 10.72 -11.80 13.23
CA ILE A 83 12.04 -12.07 13.82
C ILE A 83 11.85 -12.73 15.20
N PRO A 84 12.58 -13.81 15.53
CA PRO A 84 12.53 -14.41 16.84
C PRO A 84 12.90 -13.41 17.95
N THR A 85 12.08 -13.37 19.00
CA THR A 85 12.14 -12.36 20.07
C THR A 85 13.48 -12.32 20.83
N GLU A 86 14.20 -13.43 20.87
CA GLU A 86 15.48 -13.56 21.57
C GLU A 86 16.69 -13.15 20.72
N PHE A 87 16.49 -12.93 19.41
CA PHE A 87 17.60 -12.57 18.53
C PHE A 87 18.05 -11.13 18.76
N THR A 88 19.35 -10.93 18.65
CA THR A 88 20.01 -9.63 18.53
C THR A 88 20.16 -9.25 17.06
N VAL A 89 20.46 -7.99 16.73
CA VAL A 89 20.71 -7.53 15.35
C VAL A 89 21.84 -8.34 14.68
N GLN A 90 22.89 -8.66 15.43
CA GLN A 90 24.02 -9.49 14.92
C GLN A 90 23.61 -10.92 14.59
N GLU A 91 22.67 -11.51 15.35
CA GLU A 91 22.15 -12.85 15.09
C GLU A 91 21.19 -12.84 13.89
N VAL A 92 20.40 -11.78 13.75
CA VAL A 92 19.55 -11.55 12.57
C VAL A 92 20.40 -11.48 11.31
N GLU A 93 21.48 -10.69 11.32
CA GLU A 93 22.43 -10.57 10.19
C GLU A 93 22.92 -11.95 9.75
N ARG A 94 23.42 -12.76 10.69
CA ARG A 94 23.95 -14.10 10.38
C ARG A 94 22.92 -15.02 9.71
N VAL A 95 21.68 -14.96 10.15
CA VAL A 95 20.58 -15.74 9.55
C VAL A 95 20.28 -15.21 8.14
N MET A 96 20.17 -13.90 7.97
CA MET A 96 19.82 -13.30 6.68
C MET A 96 20.93 -13.53 5.65
N ARG A 97 22.19 -13.43 6.01
CA ARG A 97 23.33 -13.76 5.16
C ARG A 97 23.32 -15.23 4.68
N SER A 98 22.81 -16.16 5.50
CA SER A 98 22.64 -17.54 5.08
C SER A 98 21.39 -17.81 4.25
N THR A 99 20.44 -16.86 4.24
CA THR A 99 19.12 -17.00 3.59
C THR A 99 19.12 -16.36 2.20
N TYR A 100 19.72 -15.19 2.05
CA TYR A 100 19.71 -14.42 0.82
C TYR A 100 21.04 -14.54 0.08
N ALA A 101 20.99 -14.95 -1.19
CA ALA A 101 22.17 -15.11 -2.02
C ALA A 101 22.91 -13.78 -2.30
N ASN A 102 22.15 -12.69 -2.44
CA ASN A 102 22.65 -11.34 -2.72
C ASN A 102 22.74 -10.47 -1.46
N TRP A 103 22.88 -11.08 -0.28
CA TRP A 103 22.99 -10.33 0.97
C TRP A 103 24.26 -9.48 1.02
N SER A 104 24.10 -8.23 1.42
CA SER A 104 25.18 -7.29 1.69
C SER A 104 25.25 -6.97 3.18
N GLU A 105 26.31 -7.46 3.85
CA GLU A 105 26.58 -7.18 5.25
C GLU A 105 26.84 -5.68 5.47
N ASP A 106 27.59 -5.05 4.55
CA ASP A 106 27.91 -3.62 4.63
C ASP A 106 26.66 -2.75 4.58
N ILE A 107 25.79 -2.97 3.58
CA ILE A 107 24.52 -2.22 3.46
C ILE A 107 23.63 -2.43 4.69
N PHE A 108 23.59 -3.66 5.22
CA PHE A 108 22.81 -3.93 6.42
C PHE A 108 23.30 -3.14 7.63
N PHE A 109 24.62 -3.13 7.89
CA PHE A 109 25.14 -2.39 9.01
C PHE A 109 25.11 -0.88 8.82
N ASP A 110 25.20 -0.37 7.58
CA ASP A 110 24.98 1.03 7.26
C ASP A 110 23.56 1.47 7.66
N TYR A 111 22.52 0.69 7.29
CA TYR A 111 21.15 0.96 7.75
C TYR A 111 20.99 0.81 9.26
N VAL A 112 21.61 -0.18 9.88
CA VAL A 112 21.57 -0.37 11.34
C VAL A 112 22.16 0.84 12.07
N GLU A 113 23.25 1.40 11.57
CA GLU A 113 23.88 2.62 12.10
C GLU A 113 23.00 3.85 11.84
N GLN A 114 22.54 4.05 10.61
CA GLN A 114 21.65 5.15 10.22
C GLN A 114 20.38 5.19 11.09
N PHE A 115 19.80 4.02 11.39
CA PHE A 115 18.60 3.89 12.21
C PHE A 115 18.88 3.91 13.73
N GLY A 116 20.13 3.96 14.15
CA GLY A 116 20.54 3.94 15.56
C GLY A 116 20.12 2.66 16.28
N LEU A 117 20.15 1.51 15.60
CA LEU A 117 19.70 0.24 16.18
C LEU A 117 20.80 -0.41 17.04
N PRO A 118 20.48 -0.84 18.28
CA PRO A 118 21.44 -1.41 19.19
C PRO A 118 21.80 -2.86 18.83
N LEU A 119 23.05 -3.11 18.42
CA LEU A 119 23.51 -4.40 17.91
C LEU A 119 23.30 -5.60 18.85
N LYS A 120 23.43 -5.39 20.17
CA LYS A 120 23.45 -6.45 21.20
C LYS A 120 22.14 -6.58 21.99
N LYS A 121 21.17 -5.67 21.78
CA LYS A 121 19.87 -5.78 22.45
C LYS A 121 18.98 -6.80 21.73
N LYS A 122 18.19 -7.52 22.50
CA LYS A 122 17.25 -8.50 21.98
C LYS A 122 16.06 -7.85 21.32
N PHE A 123 15.57 -8.42 20.21
CA PHE A 123 14.44 -7.91 19.42
C PHE A 123 13.18 -7.67 20.27
N ARG A 124 12.90 -8.48 21.29
CA ARG A 124 11.77 -8.27 22.22
C ARG A 124 11.80 -6.91 22.93
N THR A 125 12.96 -6.28 23.08
CA THR A 125 13.14 -4.99 23.77
C THR A 125 13.01 -3.79 22.82
N PHE A 126 12.82 -4.03 21.51
CA PHE A 126 12.70 -2.99 20.51
C PHE A 126 11.30 -2.36 20.57
N SER A 127 11.24 -1.04 20.42
CA SER A 127 9.98 -0.34 20.14
C SER A 127 9.41 -0.77 18.78
N LYS A 128 8.13 -0.45 18.52
CA LYS A 128 7.52 -0.75 17.21
C LYS A 128 8.33 -0.12 16.07
N GLY A 129 8.74 1.15 16.22
CA GLY A 129 9.57 1.84 15.22
C GLY A 129 10.93 1.17 15.00
N MET A 130 11.62 0.76 16.07
CA MET A 130 12.90 0.03 15.94
C MET A 130 12.73 -1.33 15.23
N LYS A 131 11.64 -2.05 15.49
CA LYS A 131 11.31 -3.29 14.80
C LYS A 131 11.08 -3.06 13.30
N MET A 132 10.33 -2.01 12.96
CA MET A 132 10.08 -1.61 11.58
C MET A 132 11.38 -1.23 10.87
N LYS A 133 12.20 -0.39 11.48
CA LYS A 133 13.53 -0.01 10.95
C LYS A 133 14.43 -1.23 10.70
N LEU A 134 14.45 -2.21 11.61
CA LEU A 134 15.19 -3.46 11.39
C LEU A 134 14.61 -4.28 10.22
N GLY A 135 13.28 -4.35 10.10
CA GLY A 135 12.62 -4.96 8.94
C GLY A 135 13.00 -4.30 7.62
N MET A 136 13.03 -2.97 7.58
CA MET A 136 13.48 -2.19 6.42
C MET A 136 14.97 -2.45 6.11
N ALA A 137 15.85 -2.44 7.11
CA ALA A 137 17.26 -2.76 6.91
C ALA A 137 17.45 -4.14 6.26
N ILE A 138 16.70 -5.15 6.71
CA ILE A 138 16.73 -6.50 6.11
C ILE A 138 16.24 -6.45 4.66
N ALA A 139 15.07 -5.83 4.41
CA ALA A 139 14.45 -5.80 3.09
C ALA A 139 15.31 -5.10 2.02
N LEU A 140 16.12 -4.14 2.43
CA LEU A 140 16.99 -3.34 1.55
C LEU A 140 18.38 -3.93 1.35
N SER A 141 18.80 -4.91 2.17
CA SER A 141 20.19 -5.40 2.20
C SER A 141 20.48 -6.62 1.33
N HIS A 142 19.50 -7.08 0.53
CA HIS A 142 19.68 -8.24 -0.34
C HIS A 142 19.40 -7.96 -1.84
N ASN A 143 19.57 -6.69 -2.24
CA ASN A 143 19.36 -6.23 -3.62
C ASN A 143 17.95 -6.53 -4.15
N ALA A 144 16.94 -6.30 -3.30
CA ALA A 144 15.54 -6.45 -3.69
C ALA A 144 15.17 -5.46 -4.81
N LYS A 145 14.35 -5.92 -5.77
CA LYS A 145 13.79 -5.10 -6.85
C LYS A 145 12.33 -4.71 -6.58
N LEU A 146 11.70 -5.42 -5.68
CA LEU A 146 10.32 -5.18 -5.28
C LEU A 146 10.25 -5.16 -3.75
N LEU A 147 9.73 -4.07 -3.18
CA LEU A 147 9.37 -4.01 -1.77
C LEU A 147 7.87 -4.26 -1.62
N ILE A 148 7.49 -5.11 -0.67
CA ILE A 148 6.10 -5.35 -0.28
C ILE A 148 5.96 -5.07 1.21
N LEU A 149 5.22 -4.01 1.54
CA LEU A 149 5.14 -3.45 2.87
C LEU A 149 3.70 -3.46 3.37
N ASP A 150 3.44 -4.13 4.50
CA ASP A 150 2.10 -4.18 5.10
C ASP A 150 2.06 -3.28 6.35
N GLU A 151 1.35 -2.14 6.24
CA GLU A 151 1.17 -1.14 7.28
C GLU A 151 2.50 -0.59 7.90
N PRO A 152 3.53 -0.25 7.11
CA PRO A 152 4.87 0.06 7.64
C PRO A 152 4.93 1.33 8.49
N THR A 153 3.97 2.24 8.35
CA THR A 153 3.93 3.52 9.10
C THR A 153 2.94 3.50 10.26
N SER A 154 2.15 2.42 10.40
CA SER A 154 1.09 2.33 11.39
C SER A 154 1.61 2.32 12.83
N GLY A 155 1.09 3.25 13.65
CA GLY A 155 1.46 3.37 15.07
C GLY A 155 2.89 3.83 15.31
N LEU A 156 3.55 4.41 14.33
CA LEU A 156 4.84 5.07 14.45
C LEU A 156 4.66 6.57 14.73
N ASP A 157 5.68 7.18 15.35
CA ASP A 157 5.72 8.62 15.49
C ASP A 157 5.99 9.31 14.12
N PRO A 158 5.65 10.60 13.98
CA PRO A 158 5.77 11.30 12.70
C PRO A 158 7.19 11.32 12.11
N VAL A 159 8.23 11.37 12.95
CA VAL A 159 9.63 11.43 12.49
C VAL A 159 10.02 10.10 11.83
N VAL A 160 9.72 8.97 12.47
CA VAL A 160 10.00 7.65 11.90
C VAL A 160 9.19 7.39 10.63
N ARG A 161 7.96 7.94 10.52
CA ARG A 161 7.16 7.84 9.28
C ARG A 161 7.84 8.55 8.12
N GLU A 162 8.29 9.78 8.31
CA GLU A 162 9.00 10.54 7.26
C GLU A 162 10.29 9.83 6.86
N GLU A 163 11.08 9.30 7.81
CA GLU A 163 12.27 8.50 7.49
C GLU A 163 11.96 7.30 6.58
N ILE A 164 10.85 6.59 6.82
CA ILE A 164 10.43 5.46 5.97
C ILE A 164 10.02 5.96 4.59
N ILE A 165 9.27 7.07 4.51
CA ILE A 165 8.84 7.68 3.26
C ILE A 165 10.06 8.08 2.41
N ASP A 166 11.06 8.71 3.03
CA ASP A 166 12.30 9.11 2.36
C ASP A 166 13.08 7.92 1.79
N ILE A 167 13.14 6.83 2.55
CA ILE A 167 13.78 5.59 2.09
C ILE A 167 13.06 4.99 0.88
N LEU A 168 11.72 5.01 0.87
CA LEU A 168 10.95 4.49 -0.26
C LEU A 168 11.12 5.36 -1.51
N ASN A 169 11.15 6.68 -1.36
CA ASN A 169 11.46 7.61 -2.43
C ASN A 169 12.88 7.39 -2.99
N GLU A 170 13.87 7.17 -2.11
CA GLU A 170 15.24 6.87 -2.54
C GLU A 170 15.33 5.53 -3.27
N PHE A 171 14.63 4.50 -2.75
CA PHE A 171 14.61 3.16 -3.35
C PHE A 171 14.08 3.18 -4.78
N THR A 172 13.03 3.96 -5.06
CA THR A 172 12.40 4.05 -6.40
C THR A 172 13.05 5.04 -7.35
N ARG A 173 14.17 5.68 -6.98
CA ARG A 173 14.99 6.42 -7.95
C ARG A 173 15.59 5.52 -9.03
N ASP A 174 15.79 4.26 -8.72
CA ASP A 174 16.09 3.25 -9.74
C ASP A 174 14.76 2.78 -10.36
N GLU A 175 14.54 3.09 -11.64
CA GLU A 175 13.35 2.74 -12.40
C GLU A 175 13.08 1.21 -12.49
N SER A 176 14.04 0.38 -12.09
CA SER A 176 13.87 -1.08 -11.98
C SER A 176 13.24 -1.50 -10.66
N HIS A 177 13.15 -0.61 -9.69
CA HIS A 177 12.63 -0.88 -8.36
C HIS A 177 11.17 -0.46 -8.22
N SER A 178 10.37 -1.28 -7.56
CA SER A 178 8.93 -1.02 -7.36
C SER A 178 8.52 -1.26 -5.93
N VAL A 179 7.44 -0.62 -5.49
CA VAL A 179 6.93 -0.75 -4.12
C VAL A 179 5.43 -1.00 -4.12
N LEU A 180 4.97 -2.04 -3.41
CA LEU A 180 3.59 -2.20 -2.99
C LEU A 180 3.52 -1.92 -1.48
N ILE A 181 2.78 -0.89 -1.10
CA ILE A 181 2.62 -0.50 0.30
C ILE A 181 1.14 -0.48 0.69
N SER A 182 0.77 -1.14 1.77
CA SER A 182 -0.56 -1.01 2.34
C SER A 182 -0.58 0.00 3.49
N SER A 183 -1.65 0.77 3.59
CA SER A 183 -1.90 1.62 4.76
C SER A 183 -3.39 1.94 4.92
N HIS A 184 -3.78 2.23 6.15
CA HIS A 184 -5.03 2.91 6.48
C HIS A 184 -4.81 4.43 6.71
N ILE A 185 -3.56 4.88 6.72
CA ILE A 185 -3.16 6.31 6.83
C ILE A 185 -2.94 6.83 5.41
N VAL A 186 -3.99 7.40 4.83
CA VAL A 186 -4.02 7.80 3.42
C VAL A 186 -3.02 8.91 3.12
N SER A 187 -2.84 9.85 4.04
CA SER A 187 -1.93 10.99 3.88
C SER A 187 -0.46 10.60 3.65
N ASP A 188 -0.03 9.46 4.20
CA ASP A 188 1.34 8.96 3.97
C ASP A 188 1.48 8.47 2.52
N LEU A 189 0.47 7.76 2.01
CA LEU A 189 0.47 7.20 0.66
C LEU A 189 0.29 8.28 -0.42
N GLU A 190 -0.52 9.31 -0.15
CA GLU A 190 -0.75 10.42 -1.07
C GLU A 190 0.55 11.15 -1.43
N LYS A 191 1.53 11.17 -0.50
CA LYS A 191 2.84 11.82 -0.72
C LYS A 191 3.73 11.06 -1.71
N ILE A 192 3.69 9.72 -1.72
CA ILE A 192 4.71 8.91 -2.38
C ILE A 192 4.19 8.00 -3.49
N CYS A 193 2.88 7.68 -3.52
CA CYS A 193 2.35 6.72 -4.48
C CYS A 193 2.09 7.34 -5.84
N ASP A 194 2.41 6.58 -6.89
CA ASP A 194 2.02 6.86 -8.27
C ASP A 194 0.62 6.30 -8.55
N TYR A 195 0.31 5.12 -8.01
CA TYR A 195 -0.96 4.42 -8.16
C TYR A 195 -1.65 4.22 -6.81
N ILE A 196 -2.97 4.32 -6.82
CA ILE A 196 -3.82 4.09 -5.64
C ILE A 196 -4.81 2.97 -5.94
N ALA A 197 -4.87 2.00 -5.04
CA ALA A 197 -5.82 0.88 -5.07
C ALA A 197 -6.70 0.92 -3.81
N PHE A 198 -8.02 1.10 -3.97
CA PHE A 198 -8.96 1.14 -2.85
C PHE A 198 -9.58 -0.23 -2.58
N MET A 199 -9.40 -0.73 -1.37
CA MET A 199 -9.98 -1.98 -0.89
C MET A 199 -11.10 -1.72 0.11
N HIS A 200 -12.25 -2.36 -0.08
CA HIS A 200 -13.36 -2.33 0.86
C HIS A 200 -14.06 -3.70 0.93
N LYS A 201 -14.24 -4.24 2.14
CA LYS A 201 -14.93 -5.52 2.40
C LYS A 201 -14.53 -6.67 1.45
N GLY A 202 -13.24 -6.82 1.21
CA GLY A 202 -12.69 -7.87 0.35
C GLY A 202 -12.74 -7.63 -1.15
N LYS A 203 -13.18 -6.46 -1.59
CA LYS A 203 -13.23 -6.07 -3.00
C LYS A 203 -12.30 -4.92 -3.31
N LEU A 204 -11.77 -4.93 -4.53
CA LEU A 204 -11.11 -3.77 -5.10
C LEU A 204 -12.18 -2.86 -5.72
N MET A 205 -12.29 -1.65 -5.21
CA MET A 205 -13.26 -0.66 -5.69
C MET A 205 -12.70 0.15 -6.85
N LEU A 206 -11.39 0.45 -6.78
CA LEU A 206 -10.69 1.32 -7.72
C LEU A 206 -9.20 0.97 -7.71
N CYS A 207 -8.55 1.04 -8.87
CA CYS A 207 -7.10 1.00 -9.00
C CYS A 207 -6.71 1.89 -10.18
N GLU A 208 -6.09 3.03 -9.92
CA GLU A 208 -5.77 4.04 -10.94
C GLU A 208 -4.56 4.87 -10.52
N GLU A 209 -3.98 5.59 -11.49
CA GLU A 209 -2.95 6.60 -11.27
C GLU A 209 -3.49 7.72 -10.36
N LYS A 210 -2.70 8.11 -9.37
CA LYS A 210 -3.11 9.08 -8.35
C LYS A 210 -3.48 10.43 -8.95
N ASP A 211 -2.64 10.96 -9.84
CA ASP A 211 -2.85 12.29 -10.42
C ASP A 211 -4.11 12.31 -11.29
N ARG A 212 -4.37 11.23 -12.02
CA ARG A 212 -5.62 11.06 -12.78
C ARG A 212 -6.85 11.05 -11.88
N LEU A 213 -6.78 10.42 -10.71
CA LEU A 213 -7.89 10.44 -9.73
C LEU A 213 -8.16 11.87 -9.24
N LEU A 214 -7.10 12.62 -8.92
CA LEU A 214 -7.21 14.00 -8.42
C LEU A 214 -7.70 14.97 -9.50
N GLU A 215 -7.39 14.71 -10.77
CA GLU A 215 -7.91 15.47 -11.90
C GLU A 215 -9.36 15.14 -12.23
N GLN A 216 -9.71 13.86 -12.24
CA GLN A 216 -11.04 13.38 -12.62
C GLN A 216 -12.10 13.72 -11.59
N TYR A 217 -11.81 13.59 -10.29
CA TYR A 217 -12.80 13.77 -9.24
C TYR A 217 -12.69 15.11 -8.55
N GLY A 218 -13.82 15.58 -8.01
CA GLY A 218 -13.86 16.80 -7.21
C GLY A 218 -15.08 16.87 -6.31
N LEU A 219 -15.09 17.84 -5.41
CA LEU A 219 -16.18 18.10 -4.47
C LEU A 219 -16.99 19.30 -4.90
N MET A 220 -18.30 19.13 -5.01
CA MET A 220 -19.26 20.19 -5.31
C MET A 220 -20.19 20.40 -4.12
N ASN A 221 -20.22 21.62 -3.58
CA ASN A 221 -21.22 22.02 -2.60
C ASN A 221 -22.45 22.60 -3.31
N THR A 222 -23.61 21.99 -3.10
CA THR A 222 -24.81 22.30 -3.89
C THR A 222 -26.10 21.97 -3.12
N THR A 223 -27.21 21.95 -3.82
CA THR A 223 -28.54 21.54 -3.32
C THR A 223 -29.03 20.27 -4.02
N GLU A 224 -29.97 19.55 -3.42
CA GLU A 224 -30.57 18.39 -4.06
C GLU A 224 -31.30 18.74 -5.37
N ALA A 225 -31.83 19.97 -5.51
CA ALA A 225 -32.49 20.43 -6.72
C ALA A 225 -31.52 20.48 -7.90
N ILE A 226 -30.33 21.07 -7.68
CA ILE A 226 -29.28 21.17 -8.71
C ILE A 226 -28.72 19.78 -9.06
N LEU A 227 -28.54 18.89 -8.09
CA LEU A 227 -28.05 17.53 -8.38
C LEU A 227 -28.98 16.73 -9.26
N LYS A 228 -30.30 17.00 -9.20
CA LYS A 228 -31.29 16.33 -10.06
C LYS A 228 -31.29 16.84 -11.52
N GLU A 229 -30.72 18.01 -11.76
CA GLU A 229 -30.58 18.59 -13.10
C GLU A 229 -29.28 18.10 -13.79
N LEU A 230 -28.34 17.56 -13.05
CA LEU A 230 -27.11 17.01 -13.58
C LEU A 230 -27.32 15.58 -14.12
N ASP A 231 -26.43 15.17 -15.03
CA ASP A 231 -26.34 13.78 -15.44
C ASP A 231 -26.11 12.88 -14.21
N SER A 232 -26.94 11.88 -14.03
CA SER A 232 -26.82 10.94 -12.92
C SER A 232 -25.46 10.22 -12.88
N SER A 233 -24.78 10.06 -14.04
CA SER A 233 -23.44 9.48 -14.14
C SER A 233 -22.33 10.45 -13.73
N ALA A 234 -22.62 11.73 -13.58
CA ALA A 234 -21.66 12.73 -13.13
C ALA A 234 -21.54 12.79 -11.60
N VAL A 235 -22.57 12.35 -10.88
CA VAL A 235 -22.62 12.33 -9.42
C VAL A 235 -22.27 10.93 -8.93
N ILE A 236 -21.06 10.78 -8.38
CA ILE A 236 -20.56 9.49 -7.91
C ILE A 236 -21.14 9.16 -6.53
N SER A 237 -21.16 10.14 -5.62
CA SER A 237 -21.62 9.98 -4.24
C SER A 237 -22.06 11.32 -3.66
N LYS A 238 -22.93 11.29 -2.66
CA LYS A 238 -23.37 12.53 -2.00
C LYS A 238 -23.50 12.36 -0.49
N LYS A 239 -23.27 13.45 0.22
CA LYS A 239 -23.44 13.55 1.67
C LYS A 239 -24.37 14.71 1.98
N VAL A 240 -25.55 14.39 2.51
CA VAL A 240 -26.55 15.40 2.88
C VAL A 240 -26.16 15.97 4.24
N GLY A 241 -25.91 17.26 4.28
CA GLY A 241 -25.59 18.02 5.50
C GLY A 241 -26.72 18.94 5.90
N LYS A 242 -26.54 19.59 7.04
CA LYS A 242 -27.53 20.55 7.59
C LYS A 242 -27.71 21.80 6.72
N TRP A 243 -26.73 22.12 5.88
CA TRP A 243 -26.62 23.38 5.13
C TRP A 243 -26.57 23.18 3.61
N GLY A 244 -26.79 21.97 3.13
CA GLY A 244 -26.71 21.61 1.72
C GLY A 244 -26.21 20.19 1.50
N VAL A 245 -25.86 19.91 0.25
CA VAL A 245 -25.34 18.62 -0.17
C VAL A 245 -23.90 18.81 -0.65
N GLU A 246 -23.01 18.00 -0.13
CA GLU A 246 -21.66 17.85 -0.63
C GLU A 246 -21.61 16.59 -1.52
N ALA A 247 -21.27 16.76 -2.79
CA ALA A 247 -21.28 15.68 -3.77
C ALA A 247 -19.88 15.44 -4.32
N LEU A 248 -19.48 14.17 -4.38
CA LEU A 248 -18.36 13.71 -5.18
C LEU A 248 -18.80 13.63 -6.63
N VAL A 249 -18.11 14.32 -7.51
CA VAL A 249 -18.49 14.43 -8.93
C VAL A 249 -17.32 14.08 -9.84
N ASP A 250 -17.66 13.57 -11.02
CA ASP A 250 -16.75 13.41 -12.13
C ASP A 250 -16.67 14.76 -12.88
N ARG A 251 -15.52 15.42 -12.79
CA ARG A 251 -15.29 16.77 -13.32
C ARG A 251 -15.48 16.87 -14.84
N GLU A 252 -15.19 15.80 -15.56
CA GLU A 252 -15.35 15.77 -17.01
C GLU A 252 -16.82 15.85 -17.44
N LYS A 253 -17.75 15.42 -16.56
CA LYS A 253 -19.19 15.38 -16.82
C LYS A 253 -19.95 16.55 -16.21
N ILE A 254 -19.26 17.42 -15.46
CA ILE A 254 -19.87 18.61 -14.85
C ILE A 254 -19.64 19.83 -15.75
N PRO A 255 -20.68 20.63 -16.05
CA PRO A 255 -20.51 21.89 -16.76
C PRO A 255 -19.55 22.83 -16.03
N HIS A 256 -18.65 23.50 -16.76
CA HIS A 256 -17.65 24.42 -16.20
C HIS A 256 -18.20 25.63 -15.44
N THR A 257 -19.53 25.82 -15.48
CA THR A 257 -20.23 26.87 -14.72
C THR A 257 -20.35 26.56 -13.23
N PHE A 258 -20.13 25.30 -12.83
CA PHE A 258 -20.18 24.89 -11.43
C PHE A 258 -18.79 24.99 -10.77
N ASP A 259 -18.77 25.45 -9.51
CA ASP A 259 -17.56 25.48 -8.69
C ASP A 259 -17.31 24.08 -8.11
N VAL A 260 -16.30 23.40 -8.67
CA VAL A 260 -15.87 22.06 -8.21
C VAL A 260 -14.49 22.18 -7.60
N LYS A 261 -14.40 21.95 -6.30
CA LYS A 261 -13.17 22.02 -5.51
C LYS A 261 -12.32 20.78 -5.76
N PRO A 262 -10.97 20.89 -5.64
CA PRO A 262 -10.10 19.75 -5.56
C PRO A 262 -10.49 18.81 -4.42
N ILE A 263 -10.18 17.53 -4.58
CA ILE A 263 -10.39 16.50 -3.56
C ILE A 263 -9.05 15.86 -3.19
N SER A 264 -8.88 15.47 -1.94
CA SER A 264 -7.77 14.61 -1.49
C SER A 264 -8.09 13.13 -1.72
N ILE A 265 -7.06 12.29 -1.77
CA ILE A 265 -7.24 10.82 -1.86
C ILE A 265 -8.00 10.29 -0.63
N GLU A 266 -7.82 10.89 0.55
CA GLU A 266 -8.55 10.52 1.76
C GLU A 266 -10.06 10.81 1.65
N GLU A 267 -10.42 12.01 1.19
CA GLU A 267 -11.82 12.37 0.96
C GLU A 267 -12.47 11.48 -0.10
N LEU A 268 -11.76 11.24 -1.22
CA LEU A 268 -12.21 10.37 -2.30
C LEU A 268 -12.53 8.96 -1.77
N PHE A 269 -11.61 8.38 -0.99
CA PHE A 269 -11.81 7.08 -0.35
C PHE A 269 -13.06 7.06 0.55
N VAL A 270 -13.21 8.08 1.42
CA VAL A 270 -14.36 8.20 2.34
C VAL A 270 -15.69 8.29 1.60
N PHE A 271 -15.75 9.03 0.48
CA PHE A 271 -16.95 9.13 -0.34
C PHE A 271 -17.28 7.81 -1.02
N MET A 272 -16.30 7.12 -1.60
CA MET A 272 -16.50 5.84 -2.27
C MET A 272 -16.96 4.72 -1.33
N VAL A 273 -16.43 4.67 -0.11
CA VAL A 273 -16.77 3.62 0.88
C VAL A 273 -18.17 3.84 1.47
N LYS A 274 -18.65 5.07 1.56
CA LYS A 274 -19.99 5.39 2.14
C LYS A 274 -21.16 5.07 1.24
N GLU A 275 -20.96 4.96 -0.06
CA GLU A 275 -22.00 4.54 -1.01
C GLU A 275 -22.44 3.08 -0.85
N GLY A 276 -21.63 2.24 -0.24
CA GLY A 276 -21.94 0.83 -0.02
C GLY A 276 -22.90 0.56 1.15
N LYS A 277 -23.63 1.58 1.64
CA LYS A 277 -24.65 1.43 2.71
C LYS A 277 -26.03 1.73 2.23
#